data_9d5019dff376fede9c09dff00f1e0eb3
#
_entry.id   9d5019dff376fede9c09dff00f1e0eb3
#
_cell.length_a   1.000
_cell.length_b   1.000
_cell.length_c   1.000
_cell.angle_alpha   90.00
_cell.angle_beta   90.00
_cell.angle_gamma   90.00
#
_symmetry.space_group_name_H-M   'P 1'
#
loop_
_entity.id
_entity.type
_entity.pdbx_description
1 polymer ?
#
loop_
_entity_poly.entity_id
_entity_poly.type
_entity_poly.pdbx_seq_one_letter_code
_entity_poly.pdbx_strand_id
1 'polypeptide(L)'
;MPGRLLVSISSIFDETLDGVRDLVAELDRAEVPVSLLVAPHIDTRWHLAKDKPTRNWLRKQSGHRALLLNGFDQAVQGRRAEFATLEAHEARLRLKGATRQMQSLGFDLRMFAPPRWQLSPGTLEVLPDFDFEVAVSSKGIHALHSGGFVQCRN
;
A
#
# COMPACT_ATOMS: atom_id res chain seq x y z
N MET A 1 26.10 -2.17 -12.94
CA MET A 1 25.01 -1.19 -12.80
C MET A 1 24.79 -0.91 -11.32
N PRO A 2 24.75 0.36 -10.91
CA PRO A 2 24.44 0.66 -9.53
C PRO A 2 23.02 0.22 -9.21
N GLY A 3 22.86 -0.51 -8.12
CA GLY A 3 21.55 -0.90 -7.61
C GLY A 3 20.78 0.32 -7.10
N ARG A 4 19.45 0.29 -7.22
CA ARG A 4 18.56 1.29 -6.60
C ARG A 4 17.89 0.67 -5.39
N LEU A 5 17.85 1.41 -4.29
CA LEU A 5 17.10 1.04 -3.11
C LEU A 5 15.76 1.77 -3.13
N LEU A 6 14.68 1.00 -3.02
CA LEU A 6 13.33 1.54 -2.85
C LEU A 6 12.92 1.32 -1.38
N VAL A 7 12.57 2.40 -0.72
CA VAL A 7 12.17 2.38 0.70
C VAL A 7 10.69 2.65 0.82
N SER A 8 9.99 1.83 1.60
CA SER A 8 8.59 2.01 1.92
C SER A 8 8.34 1.79 3.41
N ILE A 9 7.30 2.44 3.92
CA ILE A 9 6.87 2.32 5.31
C ILE A 9 5.43 1.85 5.31
N SER A 10 5.14 0.80 6.08
CA SER A 10 3.81 0.25 6.31
C SER A 10 3.39 0.40 7.77
N SER A 11 2.22 -0.14 8.12
CA SER A 11 1.69 -0.11 9.50
C SER A 11 1.53 1.31 10.03
N ILE A 12 0.87 2.16 9.23
CA ILE A 12 0.65 3.57 9.55
C ILE A 12 -0.76 3.73 10.15
N PHE A 13 -0.83 3.91 11.45
CA PHE A 13 -2.07 4.07 12.21
C PHE A 13 -1.79 4.81 13.53
N ASP A 14 -2.80 5.01 14.36
CA ASP A 14 -2.70 5.83 15.58
C ASP A 14 -1.53 5.46 16.50
N GLU A 15 -1.31 4.17 16.73
CA GLU A 15 -0.23 3.70 17.61
C GLU A 15 1.17 3.96 17.06
N THR A 16 1.32 4.02 15.74
CA THR A 16 2.64 4.17 15.08
C THR A 16 2.87 5.56 14.48
N LEU A 17 1.85 6.40 14.41
CA LEU A 17 1.90 7.65 13.65
C LEU A 17 3.09 8.55 14.03
N ASP A 18 3.35 8.74 15.32
CA ASP A 18 4.45 9.60 15.78
C ASP A 18 5.81 9.04 15.34
N GLY A 19 6.03 7.74 15.51
CA GLY A 19 7.26 7.08 15.07
C GLY A 19 7.43 7.13 13.54
N VAL A 20 6.35 6.94 12.80
CA VAL A 20 6.37 7.04 11.34
C VAL A 20 6.72 8.46 10.89
N ARG A 21 6.12 9.48 11.50
CA ARG A 21 6.43 10.89 11.21
C ARG A 21 7.90 11.21 11.45
N ASP A 22 8.44 10.77 12.58
CA ASP A 22 9.84 10.98 12.92
C ASP A 22 10.77 10.29 11.92
N LEU A 23 10.48 9.05 11.56
CA LEU A 23 11.26 8.29 10.58
C LEU A 23 11.20 8.94 9.19
N VAL A 24 10.05 9.36 8.74
CA VAL A 24 9.89 10.06 7.45
C VAL A 24 10.69 11.36 7.43
N ALA A 25 10.64 12.14 8.52
CA ALA A 25 11.40 13.37 8.63
C ALA A 25 12.92 13.11 8.59
N GLU A 26 13.39 12.04 9.23
CA GLU A 26 14.79 11.64 9.19
C GLU A 26 15.24 11.21 7.79
N LEU A 27 14.43 10.39 7.10
CA LEU A 27 14.70 9.98 5.73
C LEU A 27 14.67 11.16 4.75
N ASP A 28 13.76 12.11 4.93
CA ASP A 28 13.71 13.33 4.13
C ASP A 28 14.98 14.18 4.33
N ARG A 29 15.47 14.32 5.55
CA ARG A 29 16.74 15.02 5.83
C ARG A 29 17.94 14.33 5.18
N ALA A 30 17.89 13.00 5.08
CA ALA A 30 18.92 12.21 4.40
C ALA A 30 18.72 12.14 2.88
N GLU A 31 17.70 12.81 2.34
CA GLU A 31 17.33 12.81 0.92
C GLU A 31 17.05 11.39 0.38
N VAL A 32 16.49 10.52 1.21
CA VAL A 32 16.05 9.17 0.83
C VAL A 32 14.58 9.19 0.46
N PRO A 33 14.22 8.97 -0.83
CA PRO A 33 12.83 8.89 -1.23
C PRO A 33 12.11 7.73 -0.54
N VAL A 34 10.91 8.00 -0.03
CA VAL A 34 10.11 7.03 0.72
C VAL A 34 8.69 6.98 0.17
N SER A 35 8.16 5.77 0.01
CA SER A 35 6.75 5.51 -0.29
C SER A 35 6.02 5.06 0.97
N LEU A 36 4.73 5.37 1.05
CA LEU A 36 3.89 4.99 2.18
C LEU A 36 2.89 3.93 1.74
N LEU A 37 2.80 2.85 2.51
CA LEU A 37 1.83 1.79 2.30
C LEU A 37 0.66 2.01 3.27
N VAL A 38 -0.53 2.21 2.73
CA VAL A 38 -1.71 2.60 3.51
C VAL A 38 -2.85 1.62 3.31
N ALA A 39 -3.61 1.36 4.36
CA ALA A 39 -4.77 0.50 4.33
C ALA A 39 -5.95 1.16 5.04
N PRO A 40 -7.20 0.94 4.60
CA PRO A 40 -8.36 1.50 5.28
C PRO A 40 -8.62 0.88 6.65
N HIS A 41 -8.18 -0.37 6.87
CA HIS A 41 -8.32 -1.08 8.14
C HIS A 41 -7.01 -1.72 8.57
N ILE A 42 -6.80 -1.85 9.88
CA ILE A 42 -5.69 -2.60 10.48
C ILE A 42 -6.23 -3.49 11.59
N ASP A 43 -5.86 -4.78 11.54
CA ASP A 43 -6.21 -5.81 12.53
C ASP A 43 -7.71 -5.86 12.89
N THR A 44 -8.58 -5.59 11.92
CA THR A 44 -10.05 -5.52 12.06
C THR A 44 -10.56 -4.52 13.11
N ARG A 45 -9.68 -3.77 13.75
CA ARG A 45 -10.00 -2.87 14.88
C ARG A 45 -9.87 -1.41 14.50
N TRP A 46 -8.77 -1.05 13.86
CA TRP A 46 -8.50 0.32 13.49
C TRP A 46 -9.05 0.63 12.10
N HIS A 47 -9.67 1.80 11.96
CA HIS A 47 -10.21 2.30 10.71
C HIS A 47 -9.65 3.68 10.42
N LEU A 48 -9.08 3.87 9.26
CA LEU A 48 -8.58 5.18 8.80
C LEU A 48 -9.68 6.23 8.82
N ALA A 49 -10.93 5.84 8.53
CA ALA A 49 -12.08 6.72 8.55
C ALA A 49 -12.35 7.37 9.91
N LYS A 50 -11.91 6.74 11.00
CA LYS A 50 -12.10 7.22 12.37
C LYS A 50 -10.86 7.92 12.95
N ASP A 51 -9.74 7.91 12.24
CA ASP A 51 -8.48 8.48 12.70
C ASP A 51 -8.12 9.74 11.91
N LYS A 52 -8.65 10.85 12.34
CA LYS A 52 -8.44 12.14 11.69
C LYS A 52 -6.97 12.59 11.67
N PRO A 53 -6.16 12.46 12.74
CA PRO A 53 -4.74 12.81 12.70
C PRO A 53 -3.96 12.06 11.64
N THR A 54 -4.14 10.74 11.55
CA THR A 54 -3.47 9.91 10.53
C THR A 54 -3.92 10.30 9.12
N ARG A 55 -5.23 10.47 8.89
CA ARG A 55 -5.74 10.92 7.58
C ARG A 55 -5.14 12.26 7.16
N ASN A 56 -5.11 13.22 8.05
CA ASN A 56 -4.61 14.56 7.74
C ASN A 56 -3.12 14.52 7.40
N TRP A 57 -2.35 13.75 8.14
CA TRP A 57 -0.94 13.57 7.84
C TRP A 57 -0.72 12.90 6.48
N LEU A 58 -1.44 11.82 6.20
CA LEU A 58 -1.36 11.12 4.90
C LEU A 58 -1.74 12.03 3.73
N ARG A 59 -2.76 12.89 3.88
CA ARG A 59 -3.11 13.85 2.83
C ARG A 59 -1.98 14.83 2.53
N LYS A 60 -1.29 15.30 3.55
CA LYS A 60 -0.11 16.16 3.35
C LYS A 60 1.01 15.42 2.64
N GLN A 61 1.20 14.13 2.96
CA GLN A 61 2.22 13.31 2.33
C GLN A 61 1.91 13.03 0.85
N SER A 62 0.65 12.88 0.47
CA SER A 62 0.25 12.53 -0.90
C SER A 62 0.72 13.51 -1.97
N GLY A 63 1.00 14.76 -1.60
CA GLY A 63 1.57 15.77 -2.50
C GLY A 63 3.08 15.66 -2.70
N HIS A 64 3.78 14.86 -1.91
CA HIS A 64 5.25 14.81 -1.87
C HIS A 64 5.82 13.43 -2.18
N ARG A 65 5.05 12.37 -2.00
CA ARG A 65 5.50 11.00 -2.15
C ARG A 65 4.39 10.05 -2.58
N ALA A 66 4.78 8.89 -3.07
CA ALA A 66 3.83 7.86 -3.48
C ALA A 66 3.14 7.23 -2.26
N LEU A 67 1.82 7.09 -2.37
CA LEU A 67 1.01 6.29 -1.47
C LEU A 67 0.51 5.06 -2.24
N LEU A 68 0.73 3.87 -1.68
CA LEU A 68 0.28 2.61 -2.27
C LEU A 68 -0.79 1.99 -1.37
N LEU A 69 -1.85 1.45 -1.98
CA LEU A 69 -2.83 0.67 -1.22
C LEU A 69 -2.18 -0.63 -0.74
N ASN A 70 -2.23 -0.87 0.58
CA ASN A 70 -1.61 -2.04 1.22
C ASN A 70 -2.67 -3.01 1.76
N GLY A 71 -3.62 -3.35 0.90
CA GLY A 71 -4.70 -4.26 1.24
C GLY A 71 -5.98 -3.57 1.72
N PHE A 72 -6.95 -4.37 2.13
CA PHE A 72 -8.22 -3.92 2.70
C PHE A 72 -8.16 -3.87 4.23
N ASP A 73 -7.63 -4.94 4.84
CA ASP A 73 -7.43 -5.06 6.28
C ASP A 73 -6.03 -5.62 6.54
N GLN A 74 -5.08 -4.73 6.77
CA GLN A 74 -3.69 -5.09 7.00
C GLN A 74 -3.53 -5.74 8.39
N ALA A 75 -2.88 -6.89 8.45
CA ALA A 75 -2.51 -7.53 9.72
C ALA A 75 -1.13 -7.01 10.16
N VAL A 76 -1.10 -6.29 11.26
CA VAL A 76 0.14 -5.88 11.96
C VAL A 76 0.54 -6.98 12.94
N GLN A 77 -0.45 -7.57 13.62
CA GLN A 77 -0.24 -8.72 14.48
C GLN A 77 -0.45 -10.02 13.70
N GLY A 78 0.41 -11.01 13.95
CA GLY A 78 0.33 -12.29 13.24
C GLY A 78 1.00 -12.29 11.87
N ARG A 79 0.68 -13.30 11.06
CA ARG A 79 1.35 -13.57 9.79
C ARG A 79 0.41 -13.60 8.58
N ARG A 80 -0.80 -13.07 8.73
CA ARG A 80 -1.78 -13.09 7.63
C ARG A 80 -1.30 -12.25 6.45
N ALA A 81 -1.23 -12.85 5.29
CA ALA A 81 -0.96 -12.19 4.02
C ALA A 81 -2.25 -12.17 3.19
N GLU A 82 -3.02 -11.12 3.31
CA GLU A 82 -4.41 -11.00 2.84
C GLU A 82 -4.60 -11.37 1.36
N PHE A 83 -3.67 -10.97 0.50
CA PHE A 83 -3.76 -11.16 -0.95
C PHE A 83 -2.85 -12.26 -1.50
N ALA A 84 -2.30 -13.12 -0.63
CA ALA A 84 -1.33 -14.14 -1.03
C ALA A 84 -1.95 -15.27 -1.87
N THR A 85 -3.21 -15.63 -1.59
CA THR A 85 -3.87 -16.81 -2.16
C THR A 85 -5.28 -16.54 -2.68
N LEU A 86 -5.70 -15.28 -2.74
CA LEU A 86 -7.04 -14.94 -3.20
C LEU A 86 -7.24 -15.26 -4.67
N GLU A 87 -8.34 -15.90 -4.98
CA GLU A 87 -8.81 -16.00 -6.36
C GLU A 87 -9.37 -14.66 -6.85
N ALA A 88 -9.53 -14.53 -8.16
CA ALA A 88 -9.97 -13.28 -8.80
C ALA A 88 -11.26 -12.72 -8.19
N HIS A 89 -12.24 -13.56 -7.92
CA HIS A 89 -13.53 -13.12 -7.36
C HIS A 89 -13.36 -12.50 -5.96
N GLU A 90 -12.65 -13.18 -5.07
CA GLU A 90 -12.39 -12.70 -3.72
C GLU A 90 -11.53 -11.42 -3.71
N ALA A 91 -10.49 -11.41 -4.54
CA ALA A 91 -9.63 -10.24 -4.71
C ALA A 91 -10.46 -9.03 -5.18
N ARG A 92 -11.37 -9.24 -6.12
CA ARG A 92 -12.27 -8.19 -6.63
C ARG A 92 -13.15 -7.60 -5.53
N LEU A 93 -13.73 -8.44 -4.67
CA LEU A 93 -14.56 -7.98 -3.55
C LEU A 93 -13.77 -7.12 -2.57
N ARG A 94 -12.57 -7.57 -2.19
CA ARG A 94 -11.72 -6.84 -1.25
C ARG A 94 -11.20 -5.52 -1.83
N LEU A 95 -10.75 -5.53 -3.08
CA LEU A 95 -10.29 -4.32 -3.76
C LEU A 95 -11.42 -3.31 -3.92
N LYS A 96 -12.63 -3.77 -4.26
CA LYS A 96 -13.81 -2.90 -4.34
C LYS A 96 -14.10 -2.21 -3.01
N GLY A 97 -14.06 -2.97 -1.92
CA GLY A 97 -14.24 -2.42 -0.58
C GLY A 97 -13.15 -1.40 -0.21
N ALA A 98 -11.90 -1.76 -0.42
CA ALA A 98 -10.76 -0.91 -0.08
C ALA A 98 -10.73 0.39 -0.91
N THR A 99 -10.91 0.29 -2.22
CA THR A 99 -10.88 1.47 -3.10
C THR A 99 -12.04 2.42 -2.81
N ARG A 100 -13.24 1.90 -2.56
CA ARG A 100 -14.40 2.74 -2.18
C ARG A 100 -14.16 3.48 -0.88
N GLN A 101 -13.62 2.83 0.14
CA GLN A 101 -13.33 3.48 1.41
C GLN A 101 -12.25 4.56 1.26
N MET A 102 -11.17 4.25 0.56
CA MET A 102 -10.10 5.23 0.33
C MET A 102 -10.59 6.44 -0.47
N GLN A 103 -11.37 6.21 -1.53
CA GLN A 103 -11.97 7.29 -2.33
C GLN A 103 -12.92 8.15 -1.51
N SER A 104 -13.72 7.55 -0.63
CA SER A 104 -14.62 8.31 0.26
C SER A 104 -13.89 9.22 1.23
N LEU A 105 -12.62 8.91 1.51
CA LEU A 105 -11.74 9.72 2.36
C LEU A 105 -10.88 10.71 1.56
N GLY A 106 -11.05 10.75 0.24
CA GLY A 106 -10.32 11.65 -0.65
C GLY A 106 -8.98 11.13 -1.14
N PHE A 107 -8.72 9.83 -1.04
CA PHE A 107 -7.50 9.19 -1.55
C PHE A 107 -7.80 8.43 -2.84
N ASP A 108 -7.17 8.84 -3.93
CA ASP A 108 -7.21 8.15 -5.22
C ASP A 108 -5.86 7.44 -5.45
N LEU A 109 -5.78 6.19 -5.01
CA LEU A 109 -4.55 5.40 -5.05
C LEU A 109 -4.47 4.62 -6.36
N ARG A 110 -3.34 4.76 -7.07
CA ARG A 110 -3.10 4.13 -8.38
C ARG A 110 -2.04 3.04 -8.31
N MET A 111 -1.47 2.80 -7.14
CA MET A 111 -0.45 1.79 -6.92
C MET A 111 -0.86 0.86 -5.79
N PHE A 112 -0.50 -0.42 -5.93
CA PHE A 112 -0.86 -1.47 -4.99
C PHE A 112 0.39 -2.23 -4.52
N ALA A 113 0.47 -2.44 -3.21
CA ALA A 113 1.46 -3.31 -2.60
C ALA A 113 0.73 -4.26 -1.63
N PRO A 114 0.66 -5.56 -1.90
CA PRO A 114 -0.05 -6.48 -1.02
C PRO A 114 0.65 -6.60 0.33
N PRO A 115 -0.09 -6.90 1.41
CA PRO A 115 0.52 -7.20 2.69
C PRO A 115 1.55 -8.33 2.56
N ARG A 116 2.70 -8.16 3.20
CA ARG A 116 3.85 -9.09 3.16
C ARG A 116 4.40 -9.32 1.75
N TRP A 117 4.12 -8.43 0.80
CA TRP A 117 4.57 -8.50 -0.58
C TRP A 117 4.11 -9.75 -1.34
N GLN A 118 3.09 -10.45 -0.83
CA GLN A 118 2.58 -11.69 -1.43
C GLN A 118 1.33 -11.41 -2.26
N LEU A 119 1.46 -11.62 -3.55
CA LEU A 119 0.46 -11.30 -4.57
C LEU A 119 0.03 -12.56 -5.32
N SER A 120 -1.25 -12.93 -5.19
CA SER A 120 -1.80 -14.06 -5.94
C SER A 120 -1.99 -13.72 -7.42
N PRO A 121 -1.96 -14.74 -8.32
CA PRO A 121 -2.30 -14.51 -9.73
C PRO A 121 -3.70 -13.94 -9.92
N GLY A 122 -4.68 -14.37 -9.12
CA GLY A 122 -6.06 -13.85 -9.18
C GLY A 122 -6.15 -12.37 -8.81
N THR A 123 -5.36 -11.92 -7.83
CA THR A 123 -5.27 -10.49 -7.49
C THR A 123 -4.64 -9.70 -8.62
N LEU A 124 -3.52 -10.18 -9.17
CA LEU A 124 -2.84 -9.51 -10.27
C LEU A 124 -3.76 -9.32 -11.49
N GLU A 125 -4.57 -10.33 -11.78
CA GLU A 125 -5.54 -10.30 -12.89
C GLU A 125 -6.56 -9.17 -12.77
N VAL A 126 -7.06 -8.88 -11.57
CA VAL A 126 -8.17 -7.93 -11.37
C VAL A 126 -7.73 -6.51 -11.03
N LEU A 127 -6.47 -6.30 -10.65
CA LEU A 127 -5.97 -4.96 -10.28
C LEU A 127 -6.21 -3.89 -11.35
N PRO A 128 -6.02 -4.15 -12.66
CA PRO A 128 -6.28 -3.13 -13.69
C PRO A 128 -7.73 -2.64 -13.72
N ASP A 129 -8.68 -3.48 -13.34
CA ASP A 129 -10.12 -3.14 -13.33
C ASP A 129 -10.46 -2.07 -12.25
N PHE A 130 -9.54 -1.82 -11.32
CA PHE A 130 -9.67 -0.81 -10.26
C PHE A 130 -8.74 0.39 -10.49
N ASP A 131 -8.30 0.61 -11.73
CA ASP A 131 -7.44 1.73 -12.14
C ASP A 131 -6.05 1.71 -11.51
N PHE A 132 -5.57 0.56 -11.03
CA PHE A 132 -4.20 0.44 -10.60
C PHE A 132 -3.26 0.37 -11.80
N GLU A 133 -2.20 1.17 -11.75
CA GLU A 133 -1.17 1.28 -12.80
C GLU A 133 0.05 0.43 -12.46
N VAL A 134 0.33 0.26 -11.17
CA VAL A 134 1.52 -0.43 -10.67
C VAL A 134 1.13 -1.35 -9.51
N ALA A 135 1.71 -2.55 -9.50
CA ALA A 135 1.70 -3.45 -8.35
C ALA A 135 3.13 -3.83 -7.98
N VAL A 136 3.40 -3.88 -6.69
CA VAL A 136 4.70 -4.27 -6.15
C VAL A 136 4.55 -5.57 -5.38
N SER A 137 5.41 -6.54 -5.63
CA SER A 137 5.41 -7.83 -4.93
C SER A 137 6.82 -8.24 -4.53
N SER A 138 6.94 -9.38 -3.86
CA SER A 138 8.25 -9.98 -3.54
C SER A 138 9.08 -10.31 -4.77
N LYS A 139 8.47 -10.42 -5.93
CA LYS A 139 9.15 -10.71 -7.20
C LYS A 139 9.62 -9.45 -7.92
N GLY A 140 8.96 -8.33 -7.70
CA GLY A 140 9.31 -7.08 -8.37
C GLY A 140 8.15 -6.13 -8.58
N ILE A 141 8.31 -5.22 -9.52
CA ILE A 141 7.36 -4.17 -9.86
C ILE A 141 6.69 -4.51 -11.19
N HIS A 142 5.36 -4.56 -11.17
CA HIS A 142 4.52 -4.85 -12.33
C HIS A 142 3.91 -3.54 -12.86
N ALA A 143 4.14 -3.23 -14.14
CA ALA A 143 3.40 -2.19 -14.86
C ALA A 143 2.16 -2.82 -15.48
N LEU A 144 0.99 -2.56 -14.87
CA LEU A 144 -0.23 -3.34 -15.12
C LEU A 144 -0.84 -3.13 -16.51
N HIS A 145 -0.68 -1.96 -17.10
CA HIS A 145 -1.26 -1.67 -18.43
C HIS A 145 -0.36 -2.07 -19.58
N SER A 146 0.96 -2.00 -19.41
CA SER A 146 1.92 -2.35 -20.46
C SER A 146 2.40 -3.80 -20.38
N GLY A 147 2.13 -4.51 -19.27
CA GLY A 147 2.70 -5.83 -19.00
C GLY A 147 4.20 -5.81 -18.67
N GLY A 148 4.79 -4.62 -18.46
CA GLY A 148 6.19 -4.47 -18.06
C GLY A 148 6.44 -5.00 -16.65
N PHE A 149 7.66 -5.51 -16.43
CA PHE A 149 8.06 -6.07 -15.15
C PHE A 149 9.52 -5.74 -14.86
N VAL A 150 9.78 -5.26 -13.65
CA VAL A 150 11.14 -5.05 -13.14
C VAL A 150 11.37 -5.96 -11.94
N GLN A 151 12.30 -6.90 -12.08
CA GLN A 151 12.64 -7.81 -11.01
C GLN A 151 13.35 -7.03 -9.88
N CYS A 152 12.90 -7.26 -8.65
CA CYS A 152 13.50 -6.70 -7.44
C CYS A 152 13.85 -7.84 -6.47
N ARG A 153 14.79 -7.56 -5.58
CA ARG A 153 15.11 -8.42 -4.42
C ARG A 153 14.71 -7.66 -3.15
N ASN A 154 14.02 -8.36 -2.27
CA ASN A 154 13.70 -7.88 -0.93
C ASN A 154 14.79 -8.35 0.04
#